data_098b21702604d8af04393d408297a767
#
_entry.id   098b21702604d8af04393d408297a767
#
_cell.length_a   1.000
_cell.length_b   1.000
_cell.length_c   1.000
_cell.angle_alpha   90.00
_cell.angle_beta   90.00
_cell.angle_gamma   90.00
#
_symmetry.space_group_name_H-M   'P 1'
#
loop_
_entity.id
_entity.type
_entity.pdbx_description
1 polymer ?
#
loop_
_entity_poly.entity_id
_entity_poly.type
_entity_poly.pdbx_seq_one_letter_code
_entity_poly.pdbx_strand_id
1 'polypeptide(L)'
;MGAVTFIIPFIILITLVVFIHEYGHYYFAKKFGVGITDFSIGFGKEIFGFNDKSGTRWKFCLIPLGGYVKFFGDRNVFSQAEQKELIKKYSKEDQGKLFVTKPIYQRSLIVAAGPFANFLLAIVIFTFIYMFAGKDFTPAKINEIQENSPAFTAGLQKDDVIFSINNNKVKSILDVSTYINTATTEEINLIVLRNNNEINFSIKPKVIIDKDPLGNATKKKVLGIKIVPLYNEFNNEKLGPTKALYYAVKETWFVTTSSLDFILSLFKGNGDTSQLGGPIKIAKITGQVAQHGVIAFLSITAYISISLGLINLFPIPMLDGGHLMFYAFEKILGRPLKQRTQEGFFRIGLFLLFSLMFFTTFNDLRDIGLF
;
A
#
# COMPACT_ATOMS: atom_id res chain seq x y z
N MET A 1 18.46 -0.59 -21.06
CA MET A 1 17.39 -1.60 -20.83
C MET A 1 16.13 -1.14 -21.54
N GLY A 2 15.49 -2.00 -22.29
CA GLY A 2 14.30 -1.62 -23.09
C GLY A 2 13.07 -1.35 -22.20
N ALA A 3 12.17 -0.48 -22.64
CA ALA A 3 10.92 -0.17 -21.94
C ALA A 3 10.10 -1.43 -21.55
N VAL A 4 10.21 -2.48 -22.33
CA VAL A 4 9.54 -3.78 -22.13
C VAL A 4 9.89 -4.43 -20.77
N THR A 5 11.14 -4.29 -20.32
CA THR A 5 11.59 -4.89 -19.04
C THR A 5 10.98 -4.26 -17.80
N PHE A 6 10.43 -3.06 -17.92
CA PHE A 6 9.74 -2.36 -16.81
C PHE A 6 8.22 -2.45 -16.94
N ILE A 7 7.71 -2.37 -18.17
CA ILE A 7 6.26 -2.31 -18.42
C ILE A 7 5.60 -3.66 -18.13
N ILE A 8 6.17 -4.77 -18.58
CA ILE A 8 5.53 -6.08 -18.39
C ILE A 8 5.39 -6.47 -16.92
N PRO A 9 6.46 -6.42 -16.07
CA PRO A 9 6.30 -6.70 -14.64
C PRO A 9 5.32 -5.77 -13.96
N PHE A 10 5.31 -4.47 -14.32
CA PHE A 10 4.36 -3.51 -13.77
C PHE A 10 2.91 -3.86 -14.13
N ILE A 11 2.63 -4.20 -15.39
CA ILE A 11 1.29 -4.61 -15.82
C ILE A 11 0.84 -5.86 -15.07
N ILE A 12 1.70 -6.86 -14.94
CA ILE A 12 1.37 -8.09 -14.22
C ILE A 12 1.05 -7.78 -12.75
N LEU A 13 1.89 -6.98 -12.09
CA LEU A 13 1.70 -6.60 -10.71
C LEU A 13 0.40 -5.84 -10.50
N ILE A 14 0.18 -4.74 -11.26
CA ILE A 14 -0.99 -3.90 -11.05
C ILE A 14 -2.29 -4.63 -11.40
N THR A 15 -2.26 -5.48 -12.45
CA THR A 15 -3.40 -6.31 -12.81
C THR A 15 -3.77 -7.27 -11.69
N LEU A 16 -2.79 -7.94 -11.07
CA LEU A 16 -3.03 -8.85 -9.94
C LEU A 16 -3.61 -8.11 -8.74
N VAL A 17 -3.01 -6.99 -8.36
CA VAL A 17 -3.41 -6.23 -7.17
C VAL A 17 -4.80 -5.63 -7.35
N VAL A 18 -5.10 -5.07 -8.52
CA VAL A 18 -6.43 -4.54 -8.85
C VAL A 18 -7.47 -5.66 -8.97
N PHE A 19 -7.11 -6.78 -9.61
CA PHE A 19 -8.02 -7.93 -9.68
C PHE A 19 -8.48 -8.38 -8.30
N ILE A 20 -7.57 -8.53 -7.36
CA ILE A 20 -7.89 -8.95 -5.99
C ILE A 20 -8.74 -7.90 -5.28
N HIS A 21 -8.47 -6.62 -5.49
CA HIS A 21 -9.26 -5.52 -4.97
C HIS A 21 -10.72 -5.60 -5.45
N GLU A 22 -10.93 -5.62 -6.77
CA GLU A 22 -12.26 -5.72 -7.37
C GLU A 22 -12.97 -7.02 -6.99
N TYR A 23 -12.21 -8.13 -6.86
CA TYR A 23 -12.76 -9.40 -6.42
C TYR A 23 -13.28 -9.35 -4.98
N GLY A 24 -12.67 -8.55 -4.12
CA GLY A 24 -13.17 -8.28 -2.77
C GLY A 24 -14.60 -7.71 -2.81
N HIS A 25 -14.83 -6.65 -3.60
CA HIS A 25 -16.15 -6.05 -3.80
C HIS A 25 -17.14 -7.05 -4.41
N TYR A 26 -16.71 -7.73 -5.45
CA TYR A 26 -17.53 -8.76 -6.14
C TYR A 26 -17.99 -9.85 -5.18
N TYR A 27 -17.08 -10.41 -4.40
CA TYR A 27 -17.39 -11.53 -3.50
C TYR A 27 -18.44 -11.14 -2.44
N PHE A 28 -18.28 -10.01 -1.77
CA PHE A 28 -19.23 -9.55 -0.77
C PHE A 28 -20.55 -9.08 -1.37
N ALA A 29 -20.53 -8.45 -2.54
CA ALA A 29 -21.74 -8.08 -3.26
C ALA A 29 -22.58 -9.32 -3.59
N LYS A 30 -21.96 -10.36 -4.14
CA LYS A 30 -22.64 -11.66 -4.39
C LYS A 30 -23.17 -12.28 -3.11
N LYS A 31 -22.38 -12.30 -2.04
CA LYS A 31 -22.75 -12.86 -0.74
C LYS A 31 -24.01 -12.19 -0.17
N PHE A 32 -24.18 -10.89 -0.39
CA PHE A 32 -25.36 -10.14 0.06
C PHE A 32 -26.48 -10.04 -0.97
N GLY A 33 -26.37 -10.79 -2.07
CA GLY A 33 -27.42 -10.84 -3.12
C GLY A 33 -27.55 -9.51 -3.88
N VAL A 34 -26.44 -8.78 -4.06
CA VAL A 34 -26.37 -7.64 -4.98
C VAL A 34 -26.13 -8.19 -6.38
N GLY A 35 -26.93 -7.75 -7.37
CA GLY A 35 -26.73 -8.08 -8.77
C GLY A 35 -25.44 -7.40 -9.28
N ILE A 36 -24.68 -8.10 -10.10
CA ILE A 36 -23.47 -7.55 -10.73
C ILE A 36 -23.60 -7.77 -12.23
N THR A 37 -23.52 -6.70 -13.01
CA THR A 37 -23.58 -6.75 -14.45
C THR A 37 -22.23 -6.98 -15.08
N ASP A 38 -21.20 -6.28 -14.60
CA ASP A 38 -19.86 -6.34 -15.14
C ASP A 38 -18.79 -6.45 -14.05
N PHE A 39 -17.80 -7.28 -14.33
CA PHE A 39 -16.53 -7.36 -13.61
C PHE A 39 -15.42 -7.08 -14.63
N SER A 40 -14.74 -5.95 -14.52
CA SER A 40 -13.74 -5.54 -15.51
C SER A 40 -12.35 -5.46 -14.93
N ILE A 41 -11.39 -6.06 -15.63
CA ILE A 41 -9.95 -5.86 -15.44
C ILE A 41 -9.50 -4.91 -16.53
N GLY A 42 -9.11 -3.69 -16.14
CA GLY A 42 -8.76 -2.62 -17.06
C GLY A 42 -9.95 -1.76 -17.49
N PHE A 43 -9.63 -0.74 -18.28
CA PHE A 43 -10.56 0.23 -18.85
C PHE A 43 -10.52 0.24 -20.38
N GLY A 44 -11.53 0.85 -21.00
CA GLY A 44 -11.61 1.04 -22.43
C GLY A 44 -12.29 -0.12 -23.16
N LYS A 45 -11.82 -0.40 -24.39
CA LYS A 45 -12.42 -1.43 -25.25
C LYS A 45 -12.15 -2.84 -24.68
N GLU A 46 -13.21 -3.64 -24.58
CA GLU A 46 -13.10 -5.06 -24.24
C GLU A 46 -12.32 -5.80 -25.33
N ILE A 47 -11.26 -6.52 -24.93
CA ILE A 47 -10.47 -7.41 -25.80
C ILE A 47 -11.05 -8.82 -25.76
N PHE A 48 -11.35 -9.28 -24.54
CA PHE A 48 -11.88 -10.61 -24.29
C PHE A 48 -12.83 -10.57 -23.09
N GLY A 49 -13.86 -11.40 -23.11
CA GLY A 49 -14.77 -11.53 -22.00
C GLY A 49 -15.69 -12.73 -22.12
N PHE A 50 -16.24 -13.13 -20.98
CA PHE A 50 -17.19 -14.23 -20.88
C PHE A 50 -18.25 -13.90 -19.81
N ASN A 51 -19.40 -14.57 -19.90
CA ASN A 51 -20.44 -14.46 -18.88
C ASN A 51 -20.33 -15.63 -17.91
N ASP A 52 -20.36 -15.33 -16.61
CA ASP A 52 -20.45 -16.38 -15.59
C ASP A 52 -21.89 -16.96 -15.49
N LYS A 53 -22.05 -18.02 -14.72
CA LYS A 53 -23.36 -18.68 -14.48
C LYS A 53 -24.38 -17.76 -13.81
N SER A 54 -23.97 -16.68 -13.20
CA SER A 54 -24.80 -15.70 -12.51
C SER A 54 -25.17 -14.50 -13.36
N GLY A 55 -24.76 -14.49 -14.63
CA GLY A 55 -25.03 -13.43 -15.59
C GLY A 55 -24.06 -12.24 -15.52
N THR A 56 -23.00 -12.31 -14.72
CA THR A 56 -21.98 -11.27 -14.69
C THR A 56 -21.07 -11.37 -15.91
N ARG A 57 -20.88 -10.28 -16.65
CA ARG A 57 -19.91 -10.14 -17.74
C ARG A 57 -18.52 -9.90 -17.19
N TRP A 58 -17.62 -10.88 -17.29
CA TRP A 58 -16.20 -10.71 -16.99
C TRP A 58 -15.48 -10.18 -18.22
N LYS A 59 -14.75 -9.07 -18.05
CA LYS A 59 -14.10 -8.32 -19.16
C LYS A 59 -12.63 -8.14 -18.90
N PHE A 60 -11.84 -8.31 -19.94
CA PHE A 60 -10.44 -7.91 -20.01
C PHE A 60 -10.33 -6.77 -21.02
N CYS A 61 -9.95 -5.59 -20.57
CA CYS A 61 -9.95 -4.37 -21.36
C CYS A 61 -8.54 -3.95 -21.77
N LEU A 62 -8.47 -3.07 -22.78
CA LEU A 62 -7.22 -2.67 -23.46
C LEU A 62 -6.22 -1.97 -22.53
N ILE A 63 -6.69 -1.18 -21.56
CA ILE A 63 -5.84 -0.42 -20.65
C ILE A 63 -5.83 -1.12 -19.29
N PRO A 64 -4.80 -1.94 -18.97
CA PRO A 64 -4.78 -2.76 -17.76
C PRO A 64 -4.38 -1.97 -16.49
N LEU A 65 -4.76 -0.70 -16.41
CA LEU A 65 -4.44 0.20 -15.30
C LEU A 65 -5.69 0.45 -14.47
N GLY A 66 -6.15 -0.59 -13.74
CA GLY A 66 -7.34 -0.50 -12.91
C GLY A 66 -8.37 -1.58 -13.21
N GLY A 67 -9.56 -1.43 -12.67
CA GLY A 67 -10.70 -2.31 -12.85
C GLY A 67 -11.96 -1.67 -12.29
N TYR A 68 -13.08 -2.39 -12.38
CA TYR A 68 -14.32 -2.00 -11.73
C TYR A 68 -15.31 -3.15 -11.62
N VAL A 69 -16.12 -3.09 -10.59
CA VAL A 69 -17.34 -3.92 -10.44
C VAL A 69 -18.54 -3.02 -10.65
N LYS A 70 -19.36 -3.35 -11.66
CA LYS A 70 -20.60 -2.60 -11.94
C LYS A 70 -21.79 -3.34 -11.35
N PHE A 71 -22.47 -2.68 -10.42
CA PHE A 71 -23.65 -3.25 -9.81
C PHE A 71 -24.88 -3.12 -10.70
N PHE A 72 -25.83 -4.02 -10.49
CA PHE A 72 -27.11 -3.97 -11.18
C PHE A 72 -27.86 -2.68 -10.84
N GLY A 73 -28.32 -1.99 -11.87
CA GLY A 73 -28.99 -0.71 -11.74
C GLY A 73 -28.08 0.52 -11.84
N ASP A 74 -26.76 0.37 -11.71
CA ASP A 74 -25.84 1.50 -11.89
C ASP A 74 -25.76 1.91 -13.36
N ARG A 75 -26.08 3.17 -13.63
CA ARG A 75 -26.03 3.71 -15.02
C ARG A 75 -24.61 3.97 -15.49
N ASN A 76 -23.74 4.44 -14.60
CA ASN A 76 -22.32 4.72 -14.84
C ASN A 76 -21.49 4.34 -13.64
N VAL A 77 -20.21 4.02 -13.85
CA VAL A 77 -19.23 3.66 -12.79
C VAL A 77 -19.09 4.79 -11.75
N PHE A 78 -19.40 6.03 -12.12
CA PHE A 78 -19.20 7.24 -11.29
C PHE A 78 -20.50 7.94 -10.88
N SER A 79 -21.69 7.49 -11.32
CA SER A 79 -22.95 8.15 -11.00
C SER A 79 -23.74 7.35 -9.97
N GLN A 80 -23.93 7.92 -8.79
CA GLN A 80 -25.02 7.51 -7.91
C GLN A 80 -26.32 8.13 -8.49
N ALA A 81 -27.13 7.30 -9.17
CA ALA A 81 -28.47 7.72 -9.58
C ALA A 81 -29.28 8.10 -8.34
N GLU A 82 -30.26 9.01 -8.48
CA GLU A 82 -31.20 9.30 -7.41
C GLU A 82 -31.81 7.97 -6.91
N GLN A 83 -31.45 7.61 -5.68
CA GLN A 83 -31.81 6.29 -5.11
C GLN A 83 -33.32 6.02 -5.21
N LYS A 84 -34.14 7.05 -5.02
CA LYS A 84 -35.61 6.95 -5.08
C LYS A 84 -36.13 6.69 -6.49
N GLU A 85 -35.56 7.31 -7.52
CA GLU A 85 -35.94 7.09 -8.92
C GLU A 85 -35.49 5.72 -9.42
N LEU A 86 -34.28 5.33 -9.00
CA LEU A 86 -33.74 4.01 -9.33
C LEU A 86 -34.62 2.89 -8.74
N ILE A 87 -35.02 3.00 -7.48
CA ILE A 87 -35.91 2.02 -6.83
C ILE A 87 -37.26 1.94 -7.53
N LYS A 88 -37.87 3.07 -7.91
CA LYS A 88 -39.18 3.10 -8.58
C LYS A 88 -39.15 2.45 -9.97
N LYS A 89 -38.02 2.41 -10.63
CA LYS A 89 -37.86 1.90 -12.00
C LYS A 89 -37.87 0.36 -12.09
N TYR A 90 -37.54 -0.33 -11.01
CA TYR A 90 -37.38 -1.79 -10.99
C TYR A 90 -38.54 -2.49 -10.30
N SER A 91 -38.82 -3.74 -10.70
CA SER A 91 -39.79 -4.60 -10.04
C SER A 91 -39.43 -4.83 -8.57
N LYS A 92 -40.39 -5.18 -7.71
CA LYS A 92 -40.11 -5.48 -6.28
C LYS A 92 -39.06 -6.60 -6.11
N GLU A 93 -39.02 -7.56 -7.00
CA GLU A 93 -38.04 -8.65 -6.99
C GLU A 93 -36.62 -8.13 -7.32
N ASP A 94 -36.52 -7.28 -8.34
CA ASP A 94 -35.24 -6.72 -8.77
C ASP A 94 -34.71 -5.64 -7.82
N GLN A 95 -35.60 -4.95 -7.08
CA GLN A 95 -35.19 -4.02 -6.03
C GLN A 95 -34.29 -4.66 -4.98
N GLY A 96 -34.55 -5.96 -4.67
CA GLY A 96 -33.71 -6.74 -3.76
C GLY A 96 -32.26 -6.95 -4.25
N LYS A 97 -32.01 -6.82 -5.57
CA LYS A 97 -30.68 -6.95 -6.20
C LYS A 97 -29.92 -5.63 -6.27
N LEU A 98 -30.57 -4.49 -5.98
CA LEU A 98 -29.93 -3.19 -6.04
C LEU A 98 -29.01 -2.96 -4.85
N PHE A 99 -27.81 -2.46 -5.11
CA PHE A 99 -26.85 -2.11 -4.06
C PHE A 99 -27.41 -1.05 -3.07
N VAL A 100 -28.09 -0.05 -3.59
CA VAL A 100 -28.65 1.08 -2.81
C VAL A 100 -29.76 0.68 -1.84
N THR A 101 -30.44 -0.45 -2.06
CA THR A 101 -31.50 -0.95 -1.16
C THR A 101 -30.95 -1.76 0.01
N LYS A 102 -29.68 -2.12 -0.02
CA LYS A 102 -29.05 -2.88 1.05
C LYS A 102 -28.85 -2.02 2.30
N PRO A 103 -28.96 -2.60 3.49
CA PRO A 103 -28.69 -1.89 4.74
C PRO A 103 -27.24 -1.38 4.76
N ILE A 104 -27.01 -0.28 5.51
CA ILE A 104 -25.74 0.44 5.56
C ILE A 104 -24.55 -0.51 5.85
N TYR A 105 -24.72 -1.46 6.79
CA TYR A 105 -23.64 -2.39 7.14
C TYR A 105 -23.22 -3.28 5.97
N GLN A 106 -24.17 -3.75 5.12
CA GLN A 106 -23.86 -4.55 3.94
C GLN A 106 -23.15 -3.72 2.89
N ARG A 107 -23.65 -2.49 2.63
CA ARG A 107 -22.99 -1.56 1.71
C ARG A 107 -21.56 -1.23 2.17
N SER A 108 -21.38 -0.97 3.48
CA SER A 108 -20.06 -0.71 4.05
C SER A 108 -19.12 -1.91 3.92
N LEU A 109 -19.60 -3.13 4.17
CA LEU A 109 -18.79 -4.34 4.02
C LEU A 109 -18.41 -4.62 2.57
N ILE A 110 -19.33 -4.39 1.62
CA ILE A 110 -19.04 -4.53 0.18
C ILE A 110 -17.92 -3.56 -0.22
N VAL A 111 -18.02 -2.29 0.18
CA VAL A 111 -17.03 -1.27 -0.19
C VAL A 111 -15.70 -1.50 0.52
N ALA A 112 -15.71 -1.84 1.80
CA ALA A 112 -14.47 -2.11 2.54
C ALA A 112 -13.75 -3.38 2.05
N ALA A 113 -14.47 -4.31 1.42
CA ALA A 113 -13.92 -5.61 1.02
C ALA A 113 -12.79 -5.51 0.00
N GLY A 114 -12.81 -4.52 -0.92
CA GLY A 114 -11.73 -4.28 -1.86
C GLY A 114 -10.40 -3.98 -1.17
N PRO A 115 -10.31 -2.92 -0.38
CA PRO A 115 -9.10 -2.61 0.40
C PRO A 115 -8.65 -3.76 1.31
N PHE A 116 -9.58 -4.42 2.01
CA PHE A 116 -9.24 -5.56 2.87
C PHE A 116 -8.71 -6.76 2.08
N ALA A 117 -9.19 -7.01 0.86
CA ALA A 117 -8.66 -8.05 0.00
C ALA A 117 -7.19 -7.79 -0.37
N ASN A 118 -6.79 -6.53 -0.53
CA ASN A 118 -5.39 -6.17 -0.77
C ASN A 118 -4.49 -6.42 0.44
N PHE A 119 -4.94 -6.11 1.65
CA PHE A 119 -4.19 -6.50 2.86
C PHE A 119 -4.08 -8.02 2.99
N LEU A 120 -5.15 -8.75 2.70
CA LEU A 120 -5.14 -10.20 2.72
C LEU A 120 -4.16 -10.79 1.69
N LEU A 121 -4.13 -10.24 0.46
CA LEU A 121 -3.17 -10.62 -0.56
C LEU A 121 -1.72 -10.46 -0.06
N ALA A 122 -1.40 -9.33 0.55
CA ALA A 122 -0.07 -9.07 1.09
C ALA A 122 0.30 -10.08 2.18
N ILE A 123 -0.62 -10.37 3.11
CA ILE A 123 -0.42 -11.38 4.16
C ILE A 123 -0.16 -12.75 3.54
N VAL A 124 -0.93 -13.15 2.54
CA VAL A 124 -0.74 -14.42 1.84
C VAL A 124 0.64 -14.47 1.18
N ILE A 125 1.02 -13.44 0.44
CA ILE A 125 2.31 -13.36 -0.24
C ILE A 125 3.46 -13.44 0.78
N PHE A 126 3.46 -12.63 1.83
CA PHE A 126 4.51 -12.68 2.85
C PHE A 126 4.56 -14.03 3.58
N THR A 127 3.40 -14.65 3.83
CA THR A 127 3.36 -16.00 4.41
C THR A 127 4.09 -17.00 3.51
N PHE A 128 3.81 -16.99 2.21
CA PHE A 128 4.51 -17.84 1.25
C PHE A 128 6.01 -17.54 1.21
N ILE A 129 6.41 -16.26 1.15
CA ILE A 129 7.82 -15.88 1.15
C ILE A 129 8.52 -16.44 2.39
N TYR A 130 7.96 -16.25 3.58
CA TYR A 130 8.58 -16.70 4.83
C TYR A 130 8.61 -18.22 4.99
N MET A 131 7.68 -18.95 4.37
CA MET A 131 7.70 -20.42 4.35
C MET A 131 8.74 -20.99 3.40
N PHE A 132 8.88 -20.42 2.20
CA PHE A 132 9.67 -21.02 1.14
C PHE A 132 11.05 -20.39 0.96
N ALA A 133 11.13 -19.07 1.03
CA ALA A 133 12.39 -18.33 0.93
C ALA A 133 13.04 -18.05 2.30
N GLY A 134 12.23 -18.06 3.38
CA GLY A 134 12.69 -17.75 4.72
C GLY A 134 12.53 -16.28 5.11
N LYS A 135 12.76 -15.99 6.39
CA LYS A 135 12.84 -14.64 6.93
C LYS A 135 14.22 -14.44 7.56
N ASP A 136 14.82 -13.30 7.28
CA ASP A 136 16.09 -12.93 7.88
C ASP A 136 15.92 -12.59 9.37
N PHE A 137 16.68 -13.28 10.21
CA PHE A 137 16.80 -13.07 11.65
C PHE A 137 18.25 -12.79 12.05
N THR A 138 19.01 -12.14 11.19
CA THR A 138 20.41 -11.84 11.42
C THR A 138 20.56 -10.63 12.34
N PRO A 139 20.95 -10.79 13.60
CA PRO A 139 21.17 -9.66 14.50
C PRO A 139 22.25 -8.73 13.96
N ALA A 140 22.03 -7.45 14.08
CA ALA A 140 22.93 -6.42 13.58
C ALA A 140 23.92 -5.97 14.65
N LYS A 141 25.21 -6.00 14.32
CA LYS A 141 26.31 -5.51 15.17
C LYS A 141 27.00 -4.32 14.48
N ILE A 142 27.38 -3.32 15.25
CA ILE A 142 28.17 -2.19 14.77
C ILE A 142 29.63 -2.65 14.57
N ASN A 143 30.12 -2.57 13.34
CA ASN A 143 31.51 -2.92 13.01
C ASN A 143 32.42 -1.69 12.98
N GLU A 144 31.87 -0.55 12.51
CA GLU A 144 32.63 0.66 12.30
C GLU A 144 31.74 1.88 12.53
N ILE A 145 32.30 2.93 13.11
CA ILE A 145 31.63 4.21 13.33
C ILE A 145 32.41 5.28 12.64
N GLN A 146 31.75 6.06 11.80
CA GLN A 146 32.35 7.19 11.11
C GLN A 146 32.70 8.30 12.10
N GLU A 147 33.91 8.82 12.04
CA GLU A 147 34.30 9.99 12.80
C GLU A 147 33.40 11.21 12.50
N ASN A 148 33.11 11.99 13.51
CA ASN A 148 32.23 13.15 13.42
C ASN A 148 30.78 12.83 12.96
N SER A 149 30.36 11.58 13.09
CA SER A 149 28.97 11.16 12.80
C SER A 149 28.05 11.34 14.02
N PRO A 150 26.71 11.34 13.82
CA PRO A 150 25.76 11.33 14.91
C PRO A 150 25.98 10.16 15.90
N ALA A 151 26.31 8.98 15.38
CA ALA A 151 26.63 7.81 16.20
C ALA A 151 27.89 7.99 17.06
N PHE A 152 28.93 8.61 16.48
CA PHE A 152 30.17 8.90 17.20
C PHE A 152 29.91 9.91 18.33
N THR A 153 29.21 10.99 18.04
CA THR A 153 28.87 12.04 19.03
C THR A 153 28.00 11.52 20.15
N ALA A 154 27.09 10.55 19.84
CA ALA A 154 26.23 9.91 20.86
C ALA A 154 26.97 8.90 21.73
N GLY A 155 28.21 8.47 21.39
CA GLY A 155 29.00 7.54 22.18
C GLY A 155 28.70 6.06 21.89
N LEU A 156 28.15 5.75 20.71
CA LEU A 156 28.08 4.36 20.24
C LEU A 156 29.49 3.80 20.08
N GLN A 157 29.65 2.50 20.24
CA GLN A 157 30.94 1.81 20.15
C GLN A 157 30.90 0.65 19.16
N LYS A 158 32.05 0.28 18.67
CA LYS A 158 32.23 -0.95 17.92
C LYS A 158 31.77 -2.14 18.80
N ASP A 159 31.20 -3.14 18.17
CA ASP A 159 30.65 -4.36 18.79
C ASP A 159 29.34 -4.16 19.57
N ASP A 160 28.78 -2.95 19.62
CA ASP A 160 27.41 -2.75 20.08
C ASP A 160 26.42 -3.54 19.22
N VAL A 161 25.55 -4.34 19.83
CA VAL A 161 24.49 -5.07 19.14
C VAL A 161 23.23 -4.24 19.17
N ILE A 162 22.66 -3.91 18.00
CA ILE A 162 21.46 -3.11 17.92
C ILE A 162 20.24 -3.93 18.33
N PHE A 163 19.59 -3.54 19.44
CA PHE A 163 18.48 -4.28 20.02
C PHE A 163 17.11 -3.73 19.63
N SER A 164 16.93 -2.41 19.69
CA SER A 164 15.68 -1.78 19.25
C SER A 164 15.89 -0.36 18.73
N ILE A 165 14.99 0.09 17.86
CA ILE A 165 14.94 1.44 17.28
C ILE A 165 13.51 1.95 17.40
N ASN A 166 13.30 3.08 18.10
CA ASN A 166 11.98 3.67 18.36
C ASN A 166 10.95 2.64 18.85
N ASN A 167 11.31 1.86 19.87
CA ASN A 167 10.53 0.76 20.45
C ASN A 167 10.28 -0.46 19.52
N ASN A 168 10.76 -0.44 18.29
CA ASN A 168 10.69 -1.59 17.40
C ASN A 168 11.92 -2.48 17.62
N LYS A 169 11.71 -3.73 18.04
CA LYS A 169 12.82 -4.70 18.20
C LYS A 169 13.47 -5.00 16.85
N VAL A 170 14.77 -4.81 16.77
CA VAL A 170 15.58 -5.18 15.61
C VAL A 170 15.83 -6.67 15.62
N LYS A 171 15.43 -7.35 14.57
CA LYS A 171 15.60 -8.80 14.42
C LYS A 171 16.50 -9.15 13.25
N SER A 172 16.67 -8.21 12.29
CA SER A 172 17.51 -8.39 11.13
C SER A 172 18.32 -7.12 10.84
N ILE A 173 19.35 -7.27 10.02
CA ILE A 173 20.15 -6.13 9.53
C ILE A 173 19.27 -5.17 8.72
N LEU A 174 18.32 -5.70 7.94
CA LEU A 174 17.38 -4.88 7.15
C LEU A 174 16.47 -4.02 8.04
N ASP A 175 16.07 -4.53 9.20
CA ASP A 175 15.24 -3.77 10.15
C ASP A 175 15.92 -2.46 10.55
N VAL A 176 17.24 -2.46 10.73
CA VAL A 176 18.00 -1.26 11.13
C VAL A 176 17.82 -0.15 10.10
N SER A 177 18.12 -0.44 8.84
CA SER A 177 17.98 0.55 7.75
C SER A 177 16.53 0.99 7.58
N THR A 178 15.60 0.06 7.68
CA THR A 178 14.17 0.32 7.54
C THR A 178 13.67 1.25 8.65
N TYR A 179 13.94 0.94 9.91
CA TYR A 179 13.46 1.73 11.05
C TYR A 179 14.09 3.12 11.12
N ILE A 180 15.37 3.27 10.72
CA ILE A 180 16.03 4.58 10.63
C ILE A 180 15.40 5.44 9.53
N ASN A 181 15.18 4.88 8.33
CA ASN A 181 14.68 5.64 7.20
C ASN A 181 13.17 5.96 7.30
N THR A 182 12.37 5.07 7.91
CA THR A 182 10.94 5.30 8.11
C THR A 182 10.62 6.13 9.36
N ALA A 183 11.61 6.39 10.24
CA ALA A 183 11.39 7.23 11.41
C ALA A 183 10.93 8.63 11.01
N THR A 184 9.82 9.09 11.59
CA THR A 184 9.26 10.44 11.36
C THR A 184 9.69 11.44 12.43
N THR A 185 10.29 10.96 13.52
CA THR A 185 10.83 11.75 14.62
C THR A 185 12.15 12.43 14.23
N GLU A 186 12.45 13.58 14.83
CA GLU A 186 13.74 14.24 14.66
C GLU A 186 14.89 13.47 15.29
N GLU A 187 14.62 12.84 16.43
CA GLU A 187 15.56 11.97 17.15
C GLU A 187 15.12 10.53 17.09
N ILE A 188 16.08 9.64 17.00
CA ILE A 188 15.90 8.19 17.00
C ILE A 188 16.36 7.67 18.36
N ASN A 189 15.46 6.97 19.03
CA ASN A 189 15.77 6.26 20.26
C ASN A 189 16.34 4.87 19.91
N LEU A 190 17.64 4.69 20.15
CA LEU A 190 18.38 3.48 19.82
C LEU A 190 18.81 2.76 21.11
N ILE A 191 18.34 1.52 21.30
CA ILE A 191 18.82 0.67 22.38
C ILE A 191 19.81 -0.34 21.81
N VAL A 192 20.99 -0.40 22.41
CA VAL A 192 22.03 -1.38 22.07
C VAL A 192 22.35 -2.26 23.27
N LEU A 193 22.82 -3.47 22.98
CA LEU A 193 23.41 -4.35 23.97
C LEU A 193 24.93 -4.21 23.92
N ARG A 194 25.52 -3.72 25.01
CA ARG A 194 26.97 -3.61 25.21
C ARG A 194 27.33 -4.43 26.46
N ASN A 195 28.14 -5.46 26.29
CA ASN A 195 28.48 -6.39 27.38
C ASN A 195 27.23 -6.94 28.09
N ASN A 196 26.21 -7.33 27.34
CA ASN A 196 24.89 -7.81 27.81
C ASN A 196 24.05 -6.78 28.60
N ASN A 197 24.45 -5.53 28.68
CA ASN A 197 23.66 -4.44 29.27
C ASN A 197 22.95 -3.62 28.19
N GLU A 198 21.69 -3.30 28.42
CA GLU A 198 20.94 -2.40 27.55
C GLU A 198 21.36 -0.95 27.82
N ILE A 199 21.81 -0.26 26.77
CA ILE A 199 22.16 1.17 26.82
C ILE A 199 21.30 1.90 25.81
N ASN A 200 20.68 2.99 26.27
CA ASN A 200 19.79 3.82 25.45
C ASN A 200 20.50 5.07 24.96
N PHE A 201 20.35 5.37 23.67
CA PHE A 201 20.88 6.56 23.02
C PHE A 201 19.75 7.30 22.28
N SER A 202 19.65 8.62 22.49
CA SER A 202 18.84 9.50 21.63
C SER A 202 19.77 10.14 20.61
N ILE A 203 19.55 9.88 19.32
CA ILE A 203 20.46 10.28 18.25
C ILE A 203 19.67 11.01 17.17
N LYS A 204 20.09 12.24 16.86
CA LYS A 204 19.55 12.99 15.72
C LYS A 204 20.29 12.55 14.44
N PRO A 205 19.62 11.81 13.52
CA PRO A 205 20.28 11.35 12.29
C PRO A 205 20.64 12.52 11.39
N LYS A 206 21.73 12.38 10.66
CA LYS A 206 22.09 13.30 9.59
C LYS A 206 21.31 12.92 8.33
N VAL A 207 20.72 13.92 7.67
CA VAL A 207 20.10 13.73 6.36
C VAL A 207 21.13 13.97 5.29
N ILE A 208 21.38 12.98 4.46
CA ILE A 208 22.25 13.07 3.28
C ILE A 208 21.42 12.89 2.01
N ILE A 209 21.90 13.47 0.93
CA ILE A 209 21.36 13.18 -0.41
C ILE A 209 22.18 12.02 -0.95
N ASP A 210 21.52 10.90 -1.19
CA ASP A 210 22.12 9.68 -1.75
C ASP A 210 21.32 9.28 -3.00
N LYS A 211 21.90 8.48 -3.85
CA LYS A 211 21.21 7.98 -5.03
C LYS A 211 20.44 6.72 -4.66
N ASP A 212 19.14 6.68 -5.03
CA ASP A 212 18.39 5.46 -4.97
C ASP A 212 18.89 4.44 -6.03
N PRO A 213 18.46 3.19 -6.00
CA PRO A 213 18.84 2.20 -7.02
C PRO A 213 18.49 2.62 -8.45
N LEU A 214 17.64 3.64 -8.62
CA LEU A 214 17.26 4.23 -9.91
C LEU A 214 18.20 5.33 -10.38
N GLY A 215 19.16 5.76 -9.51
CA GLY A 215 20.05 6.88 -9.73
C GLY A 215 19.46 8.24 -9.36
N ASN A 216 18.23 8.28 -8.80
CA ASN A 216 17.59 9.53 -8.40
C ASN A 216 18.11 10.01 -7.04
N ALA A 217 18.26 11.32 -6.88
CA ALA A 217 18.66 11.91 -5.60
C ALA A 217 17.52 11.76 -4.58
N THR A 218 17.77 11.03 -3.51
CA THR A 218 16.83 10.83 -2.40
C THR A 218 17.45 11.24 -1.08
N LYS A 219 16.64 11.77 -0.17
CA LYS A 219 17.08 12.06 1.18
C LYS A 219 17.09 10.77 1.99
N LYS A 220 18.22 10.48 2.62
CA LYS A 220 18.44 9.30 3.44
C LYS A 220 18.91 9.71 4.83
N LYS A 221 18.31 9.14 5.86
CA LYS A 221 18.74 9.33 7.24
C LYS A 221 19.89 8.38 7.54
N VAL A 222 21.00 8.93 8.04
CA VAL A 222 22.18 8.14 8.39
C VAL A 222 22.66 8.46 9.79
N LEU A 223 23.10 7.43 10.51
CA LEU A 223 23.74 7.56 11.83
C LEU A 223 25.25 7.57 11.71
N GLY A 224 25.82 7.14 10.58
CA GLY A 224 27.26 6.99 10.37
C GLY A 224 27.82 5.73 11.01
N ILE A 225 27.07 4.64 10.96
CA ILE A 225 27.48 3.31 11.41
C ILE A 225 27.56 2.35 10.23
N LYS A 226 28.52 1.44 10.25
CA LYS A 226 28.58 0.26 9.40
C LYS A 226 28.23 -0.96 10.20
N ILE A 227 27.16 -1.63 9.78
CA ILE A 227 26.63 -2.81 10.48
C ILE A 227 27.01 -4.10 9.74
N VAL A 228 27.21 -5.16 10.50
CA VAL A 228 27.50 -6.49 10.00
C VAL A 228 26.70 -7.53 10.80
N PRO A 229 26.55 -8.76 10.30
CA PRO A 229 25.98 -9.86 11.06
C PRO A 229 26.73 -10.09 12.36
N LEU A 230 26.00 -10.29 13.46
CA LEU A 230 26.61 -10.54 14.79
C LEU A 230 27.59 -11.72 14.77
N TYR A 231 27.21 -12.80 14.08
CA TYR A 231 28.00 -14.04 13.99
C TYR A 231 28.75 -14.17 12.66
N ASN A 232 28.93 -13.09 11.91
CA ASN A 232 29.52 -13.06 10.54
C ASN A 232 28.78 -13.91 9.50
N GLU A 233 27.61 -14.44 9.83
CA GLU A 233 26.76 -15.26 8.95
C GLU A 233 25.33 -14.70 8.94
N PHE A 234 24.70 -14.80 7.77
CA PHE A 234 23.28 -14.46 7.64
C PHE A 234 22.43 -15.62 8.14
N ASN A 235 21.49 -15.31 9.04
CA ASN A 235 20.53 -16.27 9.57
C ASN A 235 19.18 -16.11 8.85
N ASN A 236 18.97 -16.86 7.80
CA ASN A 236 17.70 -16.91 7.09
C ASN A 236 16.95 -18.21 7.40
N GLU A 237 15.89 -18.11 8.19
CA GLU A 237 15.12 -19.24 8.69
C GLU A 237 13.82 -19.42 7.89
N LYS A 238 13.60 -20.63 7.34
CA LYS A 238 12.29 -20.99 6.77
C LYS A 238 11.30 -21.27 7.90
N LEU A 239 10.19 -20.57 7.89
CA LEU A 239 9.22 -20.62 8.98
C LEU A 239 8.12 -21.65 8.70
N GLY A 240 7.66 -22.33 9.74
CA GLY A 240 6.43 -23.12 9.65
C GLY A 240 5.19 -22.23 9.43
N PRO A 241 4.06 -22.79 8.94
CA PRO A 241 2.90 -22.01 8.50
C PRO A 241 2.38 -21.01 9.53
N THR A 242 2.27 -21.40 10.79
CA THR A 242 1.74 -20.53 11.86
C THR A 242 2.68 -19.36 12.18
N LYS A 243 3.99 -19.63 12.26
CA LYS A 243 5.00 -18.58 12.46
C LYS A 243 5.09 -17.66 11.25
N ALA A 244 5.06 -18.20 10.03
CA ALA A 244 5.07 -17.43 8.80
C ALA A 244 3.87 -16.48 8.73
N LEU A 245 2.67 -16.96 9.01
CA LEU A 245 1.46 -16.14 9.07
C LEU A 245 1.57 -15.03 10.13
N TYR A 246 2.05 -15.35 11.33
CA TYR A 246 2.26 -14.36 12.39
C TYR A 246 3.18 -13.22 11.94
N TYR A 247 4.33 -13.55 11.33
CA TYR A 247 5.26 -12.54 10.84
C TYR A 247 4.73 -11.79 9.62
N ALA A 248 3.95 -12.43 8.74
CA ALA A 248 3.31 -11.78 7.61
C ALA A 248 2.28 -10.72 8.06
N VAL A 249 1.45 -11.05 9.05
CA VAL A 249 0.52 -10.08 9.65
C VAL A 249 1.28 -8.92 10.30
N LYS A 250 2.36 -9.23 11.04
CA LYS A 250 3.19 -8.21 11.67
C LYS A 250 3.87 -7.30 10.66
N GLU A 251 4.38 -7.84 9.56
CA GLU A 251 4.98 -7.07 8.46
C GLU A 251 3.94 -6.15 7.81
N THR A 252 2.76 -6.70 7.49
CA THR A 252 1.65 -5.92 6.91
C THR A 252 1.23 -4.78 7.83
N TRP A 253 1.13 -5.04 9.13
CA TRP A 253 0.81 -4.01 10.12
C TRP A 253 1.90 -2.93 10.20
N PHE A 254 3.17 -3.35 10.26
CA PHE A 254 4.31 -2.42 10.30
C PHE A 254 4.33 -1.52 9.06
N VAL A 255 4.18 -2.09 7.86
CA VAL A 255 4.14 -1.31 6.61
C VAL A 255 2.97 -0.33 6.60
N THR A 256 1.79 -0.78 7.05
CA THR A 256 0.60 0.07 7.12
C THR A 256 0.81 1.26 8.06
N THR A 257 1.30 1.01 9.28
CA THR A 257 1.54 2.07 10.27
C THR A 257 2.65 3.03 9.83
N SER A 258 3.75 2.52 9.29
CA SER A 258 4.84 3.34 8.75
C SER A 258 4.38 4.22 7.59
N SER A 259 3.50 3.70 6.71
CA SER A 259 2.92 4.49 5.62
C SER A 259 2.00 5.58 6.13
N LEU A 260 1.19 5.29 7.17
CA LEU A 260 0.35 6.31 7.83
C LEU A 260 1.21 7.41 8.49
N ASP A 261 2.26 7.01 9.21
CA ASP A 261 3.18 7.96 9.85
C ASP A 261 3.87 8.84 8.81
N PHE A 262 4.29 8.26 7.68
CA PHE A 262 4.86 9.02 6.57
C PHE A 262 3.85 10.05 6.02
N ILE A 263 2.62 9.64 5.74
CA ILE A 263 1.57 10.55 5.26
C ILE A 263 1.30 11.67 6.29
N LEU A 264 1.20 11.33 7.58
CA LEU A 264 1.04 12.32 8.64
C LEU A 264 2.23 13.28 8.72
N SER A 265 3.45 12.81 8.47
CA SER A 265 4.65 13.66 8.43
C SER A 265 4.63 14.67 7.29
N LEU A 266 4.05 14.30 6.13
CA LEU A 266 3.83 15.23 5.01
C LEU A 266 2.89 16.37 5.41
N PHE A 267 1.79 16.07 6.09
CA PHE A 267 0.84 17.08 6.59
C PHE A 267 1.46 18.00 7.65
N LYS A 268 2.41 17.50 8.45
CA LYS A 268 3.15 18.28 9.44
C LYS A 268 4.29 19.12 8.84
N GLY A 269 4.54 19.00 7.54
CA GLY A 269 5.63 19.70 6.85
C GLY A 269 7.03 19.10 7.07
N ASN A 270 7.13 17.97 7.76
CA ASN A 270 8.40 17.28 8.05
C ASN A 270 8.70 16.13 7.07
N GLY A 271 7.72 15.76 6.22
CA GLY A 271 7.85 14.68 5.25
C GLY A 271 8.59 15.11 3.99
N ASP A 272 9.32 14.19 3.39
CA ASP A 272 9.99 14.42 2.11
C ASP A 272 9.09 14.07 0.94
N THR A 273 8.57 15.08 0.26
CA THR A 273 7.68 14.92 -0.90
C THR A 273 8.36 14.25 -2.11
N SER A 274 9.69 14.19 -2.18
CA SER A 274 10.42 13.49 -3.25
C SER A 274 10.24 11.96 -3.17
N GLN A 275 9.84 11.44 -2.00
CA GLN A 275 9.52 10.02 -1.82
C GLN A 275 8.16 9.62 -2.41
N LEU A 276 7.28 10.59 -2.70
CA LEU A 276 6.03 10.33 -3.40
C LEU A 276 6.31 9.98 -4.86
N GLY A 277 6.29 8.70 -5.16
CA GLY A 277 6.43 8.20 -6.53
C GLY A 277 5.10 8.15 -7.25
N GLY A 278 5.11 8.51 -8.54
CA GLY A 278 4.00 8.33 -9.45
C GLY A 278 4.05 6.98 -10.19
N PRO A 279 3.17 6.79 -11.18
CA PRO A 279 3.07 5.54 -11.93
C PRO A 279 4.37 5.15 -12.64
N ILE A 280 5.15 6.13 -13.11
CA ILE A 280 6.39 5.90 -13.87
C ILE A 280 7.48 5.35 -12.91
N LYS A 281 7.62 5.96 -11.74
CA LYS A 281 8.56 5.50 -10.70
C LYS A 281 8.20 4.09 -10.21
N ILE A 282 6.91 3.82 -9.98
CA ILE A 282 6.45 2.49 -9.58
C ILE A 282 6.77 1.44 -10.67
N ALA A 283 6.52 1.75 -11.95
CA ALA A 283 6.83 0.85 -13.05
C ALA A 283 8.33 0.56 -13.12
N LYS A 284 9.16 1.60 -12.99
CA LYS A 284 10.63 1.48 -13.02
C LYS A 284 11.16 0.64 -11.84
N ILE A 285 10.70 0.90 -10.61
CA ILE A 285 11.05 0.10 -9.42
C ILE A 285 10.62 -1.36 -9.61
N THR A 286 9.38 -1.58 -10.04
CA THR A 286 8.84 -2.94 -10.24
C THR A 286 9.68 -3.72 -11.25
N GLY A 287 10.05 -3.09 -12.37
CA GLY A 287 10.89 -3.72 -13.39
C GLY A 287 12.29 -4.03 -12.90
N GLN A 288 12.92 -3.16 -12.12
CA GLN A 288 14.23 -3.42 -11.52
C GLN A 288 14.16 -4.54 -10.48
N VAL A 289 13.17 -4.50 -9.59
CA VAL A 289 12.99 -5.52 -8.56
C VAL A 289 12.69 -6.90 -9.18
N ALA A 290 11.95 -6.94 -10.29
CA ALA A 290 11.67 -8.18 -10.99
C ALA A 290 12.95 -8.88 -11.53
N GLN A 291 14.02 -8.13 -11.83
CA GLN A 291 15.30 -8.70 -12.25
C GLN A 291 16.05 -9.43 -11.12
N HIS A 292 15.73 -9.13 -9.86
CA HIS A 292 16.26 -9.83 -8.69
C HIS A 292 15.51 -11.15 -8.39
N GLY A 293 14.57 -11.53 -9.23
CA GLY A 293 13.87 -12.82 -9.16
C GLY A 293 12.46 -12.74 -8.57
N VAL A 294 11.82 -13.91 -8.57
CA VAL A 294 10.39 -14.03 -8.22
C VAL A 294 10.08 -13.59 -6.78
N ILE A 295 10.95 -13.89 -5.83
CA ILE A 295 10.75 -13.55 -4.41
C ILE A 295 10.74 -12.03 -4.24
N ALA A 296 11.69 -11.33 -4.88
CA ALA A 296 11.75 -9.87 -4.84
C ALA A 296 10.50 -9.25 -5.51
N PHE A 297 10.06 -9.80 -6.65
CA PHE A 297 8.85 -9.38 -7.34
C PHE A 297 7.59 -9.59 -6.48
N LEU A 298 7.46 -10.73 -5.81
CA LEU A 298 6.35 -10.97 -4.87
C LEU A 298 6.39 -10.01 -3.69
N SER A 299 7.57 -9.71 -3.15
CA SER A 299 7.71 -8.75 -2.05
C SER A 299 7.21 -7.36 -2.44
N ILE A 300 7.64 -6.81 -3.59
CA ILE A 300 7.17 -5.51 -4.06
C ILE A 300 5.66 -5.52 -4.36
N THR A 301 5.13 -6.65 -4.87
CA THR A 301 3.69 -6.83 -5.07
C THR A 301 2.91 -6.72 -3.76
N ALA A 302 3.40 -7.34 -2.68
CA ALA A 302 2.78 -7.24 -1.36
C ALA A 302 2.82 -5.79 -0.82
N TYR A 303 3.95 -5.09 -0.94
CA TYR A 303 4.06 -3.69 -0.51
C TYR A 303 3.12 -2.77 -1.29
N ILE A 304 3.04 -2.91 -2.61
CA ILE A 304 2.12 -2.12 -3.44
C ILE A 304 0.66 -2.47 -3.13
N SER A 305 0.36 -3.74 -2.86
CA SER A 305 -0.98 -4.17 -2.44
C SER A 305 -1.42 -3.50 -1.14
N ILE A 306 -0.54 -3.45 -0.12
CA ILE A 306 -0.83 -2.74 1.13
C ILE A 306 -1.07 -1.24 0.86
N SER A 307 -0.21 -0.62 0.05
CA SER A 307 -0.31 0.80 -0.26
C SER A 307 -1.61 1.13 -0.98
N LEU A 308 -2.03 0.30 -1.97
CA LEU A 308 -3.29 0.49 -2.68
C LEU A 308 -4.50 0.29 -1.74
N GLY A 309 -4.47 -0.75 -0.89
CA GLY A 309 -5.50 -0.97 0.11
C GLY A 309 -5.62 0.20 1.10
N LEU A 310 -4.48 0.72 1.56
CA LEU A 310 -4.44 1.84 2.48
C LEU A 310 -4.97 3.14 1.85
N ILE A 311 -4.49 3.50 0.66
CA ILE A 311 -4.94 4.70 -0.06
C ILE A 311 -6.44 4.64 -0.31
N ASN A 312 -6.98 3.49 -0.71
CA ASN A 312 -8.41 3.34 -0.96
C ASN A 312 -9.27 3.45 0.33
N LEU A 313 -8.68 3.27 1.52
CA LEU A 313 -9.38 3.51 2.78
C LEU A 313 -9.38 4.98 3.23
N PHE A 314 -8.62 5.86 2.57
CA PHE A 314 -8.65 7.28 2.91
C PHE A 314 -10.03 7.90 2.63
N PRO A 315 -10.50 8.85 3.48
CA PRO A 315 -11.81 9.49 3.33
C PRO A 315 -11.80 10.52 2.19
N ILE A 316 -11.29 10.12 1.04
CA ILE A 316 -11.25 10.93 -0.18
C ILE A 316 -12.42 10.48 -1.07
N PRO A 317 -13.38 11.37 -1.39
CA PRO A 317 -14.43 11.07 -2.34
C PRO A 317 -13.83 10.55 -3.65
N MET A 318 -14.44 9.55 -4.27
CA MET A 318 -13.97 8.71 -5.38
C MET A 318 -13.20 7.46 -4.98
N LEU A 319 -12.67 7.35 -3.75
CA LEU A 319 -12.09 6.15 -3.21
C LEU A 319 -13.11 5.42 -2.31
N ASP A 320 -12.87 4.17 -1.98
CA ASP A 320 -13.75 3.37 -1.12
C ASP A 320 -13.96 4.01 0.25
N GLY A 321 -12.89 4.56 0.83
CA GLY A 321 -12.96 5.30 2.10
C GLY A 321 -13.87 6.51 2.05
N GLY A 322 -13.99 7.17 0.90
CA GLY A 322 -14.96 8.24 0.69
C GLY A 322 -16.41 7.75 0.74
N HIS A 323 -16.69 6.59 0.15
CA HIS A 323 -18.01 5.96 0.27
C HIS A 323 -18.29 5.52 1.70
N LEU A 324 -17.32 4.94 2.39
CA LEU A 324 -17.44 4.59 3.82
C LEU A 324 -17.71 5.82 4.68
N MET A 325 -17.07 6.94 4.41
CA MET A 325 -17.33 8.22 5.06
C MET A 325 -18.78 8.67 4.83
N PHE A 326 -19.31 8.56 3.61
CA PHE A 326 -20.71 8.90 3.34
C PHE A 326 -21.68 8.00 4.08
N TYR A 327 -21.41 6.70 4.22
CA TYR A 327 -22.24 5.80 5.02
C TYR A 327 -22.16 6.09 6.51
N ALA A 328 -21.02 6.54 7.02
CA ALA A 328 -20.90 7.02 8.39
C ALA A 328 -21.78 8.25 8.62
N PHE A 329 -21.77 9.23 7.71
CA PHE A 329 -22.67 10.39 7.77
C PHE A 329 -24.14 9.97 7.66
N GLU A 330 -24.49 9.06 6.75
CA GLU A 330 -25.85 8.53 6.61
C GLU A 330 -26.34 7.88 7.91
N LYS A 331 -25.48 7.12 8.58
CA LYS A 331 -25.81 6.48 9.87
C LYS A 331 -26.04 7.51 11.00
N ILE A 332 -25.23 8.58 11.04
CA ILE A 332 -25.33 9.64 12.07
C ILE A 332 -26.57 10.51 11.81
N LEU A 333 -26.82 10.86 10.55
CA LEU A 333 -27.93 11.77 10.18
C LEU A 333 -29.28 11.04 10.06
N GLY A 334 -29.29 9.68 10.06
CA GLY A 334 -30.51 8.90 9.83
C GLY A 334 -31.05 8.97 8.39
N ARG A 335 -30.33 9.62 7.49
CA ARG A 335 -30.70 9.79 6.07
C ARG A 335 -29.48 9.94 5.19
N PRO A 336 -29.53 9.53 3.90
CA PRO A 336 -28.43 9.76 2.97
C PRO A 336 -28.19 11.26 2.76
N LEU A 337 -26.95 11.61 2.45
CA LEU A 337 -26.56 12.97 2.05
C LEU A 337 -27.30 13.38 0.76
N LYS A 338 -27.65 14.65 0.66
CA LYS A 338 -28.25 15.20 -0.57
C LYS A 338 -27.31 15.00 -1.75
N GLN A 339 -27.87 14.69 -2.92
CA GLN A 339 -27.10 14.46 -4.16
C GLN A 339 -26.14 15.61 -4.47
N ARG A 340 -26.60 16.85 -4.42
CA ARG A 340 -25.74 18.04 -4.65
C ARG A 340 -24.52 18.08 -3.73
N THR A 341 -24.70 17.65 -2.47
CA THR A 341 -23.60 17.59 -1.49
C THR A 341 -22.61 16.50 -1.87
N GLN A 342 -23.10 15.32 -2.24
CA GLN A 342 -22.24 14.21 -2.69
C GLN A 342 -21.47 14.60 -3.95
N GLU A 343 -22.13 15.20 -4.95
CA GLU A 343 -21.50 15.69 -6.19
C GLU A 343 -20.42 16.74 -5.90
N GLY A 344 -20.68 17.67 -4.96
CA GLY A 344 -19.67 18.64 -4.50
C GLY A 344 -18.43 17.94 -3.93
N PHE A 345 -18.61 16.97 -3.06
CA PHE A 345 -17.51 16.18 -2.50
C PHE A 345 -16.77 15.38 -3.60
N PHE A 346 -17.50 14.77 -4.55
CA PHE A 346 -16.86 14.05 -5.65
C PHE A 346 -16.01 14.97 -6.52
N ARG A 347 -16.46 16.20 -6.84
CA ARG A 347 -15.66 17.19 -7.57
C ARG A 347 -14.37 17.56 -6.83
N ILE A 348 -14.47 17.77 -5.50
CA ILE A 348 -13.29 18.05 -4.66
C ILE A 348 -12.34 16.83 -4.66
N GLY A 349 -12.87 15.62 -4.45
CA GLY A 349 -12.06 14.39 -4.47
C GLY A 349 -11.36 14.19 -5.81
N LEU A 350 -12.07 14.39 -6.92
CA LEU A 350 -11.53 14.30 -8.26
C LEU A 350 -10.39 15.32 -8.48
N PHE A 351 -10.61 16.57 -8.07
CA PHE A 351 -9.58 17.61 -8.13
C PHE A 351 -8.34 17.24 -7.32
N LEU A 352 -8.51 16.74 -6.11
CA LEU A 352 -7.40 16.30 -5.25
C LEU A 352 -6.62 15.14 -5.88
N LEU A 353 -7.32 14.13 -6.43
CA LEU A 353 -6.68 12.99 -7.09
C LEU A 353 -5.91 13.42 -8.34
N PHE A 354 -6.50 14.28 -9.20
CA PHE A 354 -5.79 14.79 -10.37
C PHE A 354 -4.59 15.65 -9.98
N SER A 355 -4.72 16.49 -8.95
CA SER A 355 -3.61 17.32 -8.45
C SER A 355 -2.47 16.45 -7.93
N LEU A 356 -2.79 15.40 -7.16
CA LEU A 356 -1.80 14.45 -6.66
C LEU A 356 -1.13 13.68 -7.81
N MET A 357 -1.92 13.19 -8.76
CA MET A 357 -1.40 12.48 -9.93
C MET A 357 -0.49 13.38 -10.77
N PHE A 358 -0.89 14.63 -11.02
CA PHE A 358 -0.06 15.61 -11.72
C PHE A 358 1.24 15.86 -10.98
N PHE A 359 1.18 16.10 -9.66
CA PHE A 359 2.34 16.35 -8.83
C PHE A 359 3.32 15.16 -8.83
N THR A 360 2.83 13.94 -8.62
CA THR A 360 3.67 12.74 -8.60
C THR A 360 4.26 12.44 -9.98
N THR A 361 3.48 12.62 -11.06
CA THR A 361 3.97 12.46 -12.44
C THR A 361 5.04 13.51 -12.77
N PHE A 362 4.85 14.76 -12.32
CA PHE A 362 5.85 15.81 -12.50
C PHE A 362 7.16 15.46 -11.76
N ASN A 363 7.07 14.95 -10.52
CA ASN A 363 8.24 14.45 -9.81
C ASN A 363 8.93 13.31 -10.56
N ASP A 364 8.16 12.34 -11.07
CA ASP A 364 8.71 11.22 -11.84
C ASP A 364 9.46 11.71 -13.10
N LEU A 365 8.89 12.68 -13.83
CA LEU A 365 9.51 13.25 -15.04
C LEU A 365 10.79 14.01 -14.73
N ARG A 366 10.81 14.75 -13.62
CA ARG A 366 12.02 15.41 -13.13
C ARG A 366 13.11 14.39 -12.75
N ASP A 367 12.72 13.30 -12.08
CA ASP A 367 13.64 12.24 -11.66
C ASP A 367 14.26 11.47 -12.83
N ILE A 368 13.65 11.47 -14.01
CA ILE A 368 14.22 10.90 -15.25
C ILE A 368 14.98 11.95 -16.10
N GLY A 369 15.10 13.17 -15.63
CA GLY A 369 15.93 14.21 -16.28
C GLY A 369 15.30 14.85 -17.51
N LEU A 370 13.96 14.87 -17.61
CA LEU A 370 13.26 15.54 -18.71
C LEU A 370 13.09 17.05 -18.48
N PHE A 371 13.34 17.54 -17.25
CA PHE A 371 13.31 18.95 -16.86
C PHE A 371 14.48 19.30 -15.96
#